data_61afd00e7bc219ae0baa606d1070354a
#
_entry.id   61afd00e7bc219ae0baa606d1070354a
#
_cell.length_a   1.000
_cell.length_b   1.000
_cell.length_c   1.000
_cell.angle_alpha   90.00
_cell.angle_beta   90.00
_cell.angle_gamma   90.00
#
_symmetry.space_group_name_H-M   'P 1'
#
loop_
_entity.id
_entity.type
_entity.pdbx_description
1 polymer ?
#
loop_
_entity_poly.entity_id
_entity_poly.type
_entity_poly.pdbx_seq_one_letter_code
_entity_poly.pdbx_strand_id
1 'polypeptide(L)'
;MGKVNLDRDFRELLESLNSAGVKYLVLGGYAVIFYGYRRTTDDLDIWISIDPENAERVAATLRAFGGFPAGQLKPSMFRTKGKVFIFGREPTRVDILTTPNGIDFQGCYERRRVVNWDGVKVPLISLEDLRENKKASGRAKDLADLENLPKELPRSKSTRRRKRRGT
;
A
#
# COMPACT_ATOMS: atom_id res chain seq x y z
N MET A 1 7.37 -14.53 3.60
CA MET A 1 7.11 -13.09 3.49
C MET A 1 7.51 -12.41 4.78
N GLY A 2 8.02 -11.20 4.69
CA GLY A 2 8.47 -10.46 5.86
C GLY A 2 7.33 -10.13 6.81
N LYS A 3 7.62 -10.21 8.11
CA LYS A 3 6.67 -9.76 9.13
C LYS A 3 6.62 -8.23 9.14
N VAL A 4 5.43 -7.68 9.09
CA VAL A 4 5.17 -6.24 9.21
C VAL A 4 4.49 -5.98 10.54
N ASN A 5 5.10 -5.10 11.34
CA ASN A 5 4.50 -4.57 12.55
C ASN A 5 3.96 -3.18 12.23
N LEU A 6 2.64 -3.00 12.34
CA LEU A 6 2.01 -1.70 12.15
C LEU A 6 2.01 -0.90 13.45
N ASP A 7 2.34 0.39 13.33
CA ASP A 7 1.99 1.37 14.35
C ASP A 7 0.48 1.39 14.56
N ARG A 8 0.05 1.66 15.79
CA ARG A 8 -1.36 1.71 16.17
C ARG A 8 -2.16 2.69 15.30
N ASP A 9 -1.61 3.89 15.06
CA ASP A 9 -2.30 4.93 14.29
C ASP A 9 -2.45 4.51 12.82
N PHE A 10 -1.46 3.86 12.26
CA PHE A 10 -1.55 3.31 10.90
C PHE A 10 -2.59 2.20 10.81
N ARG A 11 -2.65 1.32 11.78
CA ARG A 11 -3.67 0.27 11.85
C ARG A 11 -5.07 0.85 11.90
N GLU A 12 -5.31 1.81 12.78
CA GLU A 12 -6.60 2.48 12.93
C GLU A 12 -7.00 3.24 11.65
N LEU A 13 -6.06 3.89 10.98
CA LEU A 13 -6.32 4.55 9.70
C LEU A 13 -6.71 3.55 8.61
N LEU A 14 -5.99 2.46 8.47
CA LEU A 14 -6.30 1.41 7.49
C LEU A 14 -7.66 0.76 7.76
N GLU A 15 -8.00 0.51 9.01
CA GLU A 15 -9.34 0.04 9.41
C GLU A 15 -10.43 1.04 9.01
N SER A 16 -10.20 2.33 9.22
CA SER A 16 -11.15 3.39 8.85
C SER A 16 -11.35 3.49 7.34
N LEU A 17 -10.28 3.38 6.56
CA LEU A 17 -10.36 3.34 5.10
C LEU A 17 -11.14 2.12 4.60
N ASN A 18 -10.91 0.96 5.19
CA ASN A 18 -11.63 -0.26 4.86
C ASN A 18 -13.12 -0.15 5.20
N SER A 19 -13.45 0.36 6.38
CA SER A 19 -14.85 0.52 6.81
C SER A 19 -15.63 1.50 5.93
N ALA A 20 -14.95 2.51 5.40
CA ALA A 20 -15.55 3.49 4.49
C ALA A 20 -15.63 3.01 3.03
N GLY A 21 -15.11 1.84 2.72
CA GLY A 21 -15.09 1.30 1.36
C GLY A 21 -14.16 2.05 0.41
N VAL A 22 -13.12 2.66 0.93
CA VAL A 22 -12.10 3.36 0.12
C VAL A 22 -11.31 2.37 -0.70
N LYS A 23 -11.14 2.65 -1.99
CA LYS A 23 -10.21 1.91 -2.85
C LYS A 23 -8.83 2.51 -2.75
N TYR A 24 -7.88 1.73 -2.24
CA TYR A 24 -6.49 2.12 -2.07
C TYR A 24 -5.56 0.93 -2.17
N LEU A 25 -4.28 1.22 -2.33
CA LEU A 25 -3.19 0.24 -2.25
C LEU A 25 -2.11 0.78 -1.32
N VAL A 26 -1.55 -0.08 -0.50
CA VAL A 26 -0.30 0.21 0.21
C VAL A 26 0.87 -0.13 -0.69
N LEU A 27 1.82 0.78 -0.82
CA LEU A 27 3.06 0.61 -1.55
C LEU A 27 4.23 1.15 -0.73
N GLY A 28 5.36 1.47 -1.34
CA GLY A 28 6.50 2.06 -0.65
C GLY A 28 7.20 1.13 0.33
N GLY A 29 7.74 1.69 1.40
CA GLY A 29 8.60 0.99 2.36
C GLY A 29 7.96 -0.22 3.03
N TYR A 30 6.70 -0.14 3.42
CA TYR A 30 5.97 -1.26 4.02
C TYR A 30 5.81 -2.43 3.05
N ALA A 31 5.55 -2.16 1.77
CA ALA A 31 5.49 -3.19 0.74
C ALA A 31 6.86 -3.83 0.51
N VAL A 32 7.92 -3.03 0.48
CA VAL A 32 9.30 -3.50 0.32
C VAL A 32 9.69 -4.44 1.46
N ILE A 33 9.38 -4.09 2.70
CA ILE A 33 9.62 -4.93 3.88
C ILE A 33 8.83 -6.24 3.79
N PHE A 34 7.56 -6.16 3.43
CA PHE A 34 6.71 -7.35 3.28
C PHE A 34 7.28 -8.34 2.26
N TYR A 35 7.80 -7.83 1.14
CA TYR A 35 8.39 -8.68 0.10
C TYR A 35 9.82 -9.18 0.40
N GLY A 36 10.37 -8.84 1.56
CA GLY A 36 11.55 -9.51 2.11
C GLY A 36 12.81 -8.67 2.22
N TYR A 37 12.82 -7.41 1.79
CA TYR A 37 13.95 -6.52 2.03
C TYR A 37 13.87 -5.92 3.44
N ARG A 38 14.74 -6.38 4.32
CA ARG A 38 14.80 -5.86 5.70
C ARG A 38 15.40 -4.46 5.71
N ARG A 39 14.59 -3.48 6.00
CA ARG A 39 14.97 -2.10 6.27
C ARG A 39 13.92 -1.43 7.16
N THR A 40 14.20 -0.25 7.64
CA THR A 40 13.23 0.58 8.36
C THR A 40 12.41 1.43 7.40
N THR A 41 11.25 1.86 7.84
CA THR A 41 10.43 2.86 7.19
C THR A 41 9.68 3.68 8.25
N ASP A 42 9.59 4.99 8.04
CA ASP A 42 8.98 5.94 8.96
C ASP A 42 7.65 6.50 8.44
N ASP A 43 7.24 6.09 7.26
CA ASP A 43 6.05 6.58 6.58
C ASP A 43 5.24 5.43 5.98
N LEU A 44 3.93 5.61 6.01
CA LEU A 44 2.97 4.75 5.34
C LEU A 44 2.55 5.40 4.03
N ASP A 45 2.83 4.74 2.92
CA ASP A 45 2.46 5.20 1.59
C ASP A 45 1.15 4.54 1.14
N ILE A 46 0.15 5.37 0.87
CA ILE A 46 -1.19 4.95 0.45
C ILE A 46 -1.49 5.57 -0.91
N TRP A 47 -1.71 4.72 -1.89
CA TRP A 47 -2.15 5.13 -3.23
C TRP A 47 -3.66 4.97 -3.34
N ILE A 48 -4.37 6.04 -3.66
CA ILE A 48 -5.83 6.05 -3.76
C ILE A 48 -6.30 6.08 -5.21
N SER A 49 -7.46 5.49 -5.48
CA SER A 49 -8.19 5.77 -6.71
C SER A 49 -8.69 7.20 -6.71
N ILE A 50 -8.49 7.92 -7.82
CA ILE A 50 -8.95 9.31 -7.99
C ILE A 50 -10.37 9.43 -8.53
N ASP A 51 -11.09 8.33 -8.63
CA ASP A 51 -12.51 8.32 -8.94
C ASP A 51 -13.25 9.29 -7.99
N PRO A 52 -14.18 10.13 -8.51
CA PRO A 52 -14.88 11.13 -7.72
C PRO A 52 -15.55 10.59 -6.46
N GLU A 53 -16.20 9.44 -6.55
CA GLU A 53 -16.85 8.81 -5.39
C GLU A 53 -15.82 8.35 -4.35
N ASN A 54 -14.70 7.78 -4.80
CA ASN A 54 -13.61 7.39 -3.91
C ASN A 54 -12.95 8.60 -3.24
N ALA A 55 -12.75 9.69 -3.96
CA ALA A 55 -12.20 10.94 -3.42
C ALA A 55 -13.08 11.52 -2.30
N GLU A 56 -14.40 11.47 -2.45
CA GLU A 56 -15.34 11.84 -1.39
C GLU A 56 -15.17 10.98 -0.14
N ARG A 57 -15.06 9.68 -0.31
CA ARG A 57 -14.85 8.72 0.79
C ARG A 57 -13.53 8.94 1.50
N VAL A 58 -12.46 9.21 0.74
CA VAL A 58 -11.14 9.52 1.32
C VAL A 58 -11.23 10.78 2.18
N ALA A 59 -11.76 11.87 1.65
CA ALA A 59 -11.88 13.14 2.38
C ALA A 59 -12.72 12.95 3.66
N ALA A 60 -13.85 12.29 3.58
CA ALA A 60 -14.73 12.05 4.72
C ALA A 60 -14.05 11.18 5.79
N THR A 61 -13.33 10.15 5.37
CA THR A 61 -12.61 9.25 6.28
C THR A 61 -11.51 9.99 7.03
N LEU A 62 -10.71 10.79 6.34
CA LEU A 62 -9.61 11.54 6.96
C LEU A 62 -10.15 12.62 7.93
N ARG A 63 -11.25 13.27 7.60
CA ARG A 63 -11.90 14.22 8.52
C ARG A 63 -12.38 13.54 9.80
N ALA A 64 -13.04 12.39 9.67
CA ALA A 64 -13.58 11.64 10.79
C ALA A 64 -12.49 11.00 11.65
N PHE A 65 -11.40 10.57 11.04
CA PHE A 65 -10.27 9.97 11.76
C PHE A 65 -9.60 10.95 12.71
N GLY A 66 -9.51 12.23 12.33
CA GLY A 66 -8.81 13.26 13.09
C GLY A 66 -7.30 13.27 12.85
N GLY A 67 -6.61 14.25 13.42
CA GLY A 67 -5.17 14.43 13.21
C GLY A 67 -4.78 15.00 11.85
N PHE A 68 -5.75 15.22 10.98
CA PHE A 68 -5.59 15.90 9.70
C PHE A 68 -6.23 17.30 9.77
N PRO A 69 -5.76 18.28 8.98
CA PRO A 69 -6.32 19.62 8.99
C PRO A 69 -7.70 19.63 8.31
N ALA A 70 -8.74 19.25 9.06
CA ALA A 70 -10.08 18.94 8.56
C ALA A 70 -10.69 20.06 7.68
N GLY A 71 -10.47 21.33 8.03
CA GLY A 71 -10.96 22.47 7.24
C GLY A 71 -10.28 22.63 5.87
N GLN A 72 -9.16 21.93 5.64
CA GLN A 72 -8.40 21.96 4.39
C GLN A 72 -8.63 20.70 3.54
N LEU A 73 -9.29 19.67 4.09
CA LEU A 73 -9.54 18.42 3.38
C LEU A 73 -10.75 18.56 2.46
N LYS A 74 -10.48 18.71 1.16
CA LYS A 74 -11.50 18.80 0.11
C LYS A 74 -11.41 17.59 -0.82
N PRO A 75 -12.53 17.00 -1.25
CA PRO A 75 -12.53 15.90 -2.21
C PRO A 75 -11.75 16.19 -3.49
N SER A 76 -11.75 17.44 -3.96
CA SER A 76 -11.00 17.85 -5.16
C SER A 76 -9.49 17.58 -5.08
N MET A 77 -8.92 17.60 -3.88
CA MET A 77 -7.50 17.26 -3.66
C MET A 77 -7.21 15.84 -4.13
N PHE A 78 -8.10 14.90 -3.81
CA PHE A 78 -7.96 13.48 -4.05
C PHE A 78 -8.45 13.03 -5.44
N ARG A 79 -8.85 13.99 -6.27
CA ARG A 79 -9.24 13.80 -7.68
C ARG A 79 -8.17 14.28 -8.66
N THR A 80 -7.17 14.98 -8.17
CA THR A 80 -6.13 15.60 -8.99
C THR A 80 -4.96 14.64 -9.17
N LYS A 81 -4.57 14.38 -10.41
CA LYS A 81 -3.41 13.55 -10.74
C LYS A 81 -2.10 14.19 -10.28
N GLY A 82 -1.09 13.34 -10.03
CA GLY A 82 0.28 13.77 -9.77
C GLY A 82 0.48 14.43 -8.42
N LYS A 83 -0.33 14.14 -7.43
CA LYS A 83 -0.23 14.72 -6.09
C LYS A 83 0.27 13.72 -5.06
N VAL A 84 1.02 14.26 -4.11
CA VAL A 84 1.40 13.59 -2.86
C VAL A 84 1.01 14.51 -1.72
N PHE A 85 0.18 14.01 -0.81
CA PHE A 85 -0.23 14.73 0.39
C PHE A 85 0.46 14.10 1.59
N ILE A 86 1.26 14.88 2.30
CA ILE A 86 2.04 14.43 3.46
C ILE A 86 1.32 14.88 4.72
N PHE A 87 0.99 13.92 5.59
CA PHE A 87 0.33 14.16 6.86
C PHE A 87 1.17 13.60 8.01
N GLY A 88 1.24 14.38 9.10
CA GLY A 88 1.98 13.97 10.28
C GLY A 88 3.49 14.08 10.12
N ARG A 89 4.20 13.46 11.06
CA ARG A 89 5.66 13.46 11.15
C ARG A 89 6.17 12.05 11.41
N GLU A 90 7.39 11.78 10.98
CA GLU A 90 8.06 10.53 11.34
C GLU A 90 8.05 10.32 12.87
N PRO A 91 7.83 9.09 13.35
CA PRO A 91 7.67 7.83 12.61
C PRO A 91 6.22 7.48 12.20
N THR A 92 5.27 8.39 12.35
CA THR A 92 3.84 8.18 12.04
C THR A 92 3.34 9.04 10.87
N ARG A 93 4.23 9.34 9.93
CA ARG A 93 3.89 10.07 8.71
C ARG A 93 3.10 9.20 7.74
N VAL A 94 2.07 9.79 7.14
CA VAL A 94 1.27 9.17 6.08
C VAL A 94 1.39 9.98 4.81
N ASP A 95 1.75 9.34 3.72
CA ASP A 95 1.81 9.92 2.39
C ASP A 95 0.67 9.36 1.54
N ILE A 96 -0.21 10.22 1.04
CA ILE A 96 -1.31 9.83 0.16
C ILE A 96 -0.97 10.26 -1.26
N LEU A 97 -0.88 9.27 -2.16
CA LEU A 97 -0.49 9.44 -3.55
C LEU A 97 -1.69 9.28 -4.47
N THR A 98 -1.76 10.09 -5.51
CA THR A 98 -2.81 9.98 -6.54
C THR A 98 -2.32 9.28 -7.82
N THR A 99 -1.09 9.51 -8.26
CA THR A 99 -0.51 8.85 -9.46
C THR A 99 0.98 8.58 -9.29
N PRO A 100 1.37 7.44 -8.72
CA PRO A 100 2.76 7.00 -8.68
C PRO A 100 3.32 6.78 -10.09
N ASN A 101 4.65 6.85 -10.22
CA ASN A 101 5.32 6.70 -11.50
C ASN A 101 5.20 5.30 -12.09
N GLY A 102 4.89 5.22 -13.38
CA GLY A 102 5.02 4.03 -14.20
C GLY A 102 3.94 2.96 -14.02
N ILE A 103 2.91 3.23 -13.22
CA ILE A 103 1.83 2.29 -12.92
C ILE A 103 0.46 2.97 -12.95
N ASP A 104 -0.59 2.22 -13.31
CA ASP A 104 -1.97 2.69 -13.27
C ASP A 104 -2.77 2.02 -12.14
N PHE A 105 -3.70 2.76 -11.54
CA PHE A 105 -4.43 2.27 -10.38
C PHE A 105 -5.29 1.05 -10.69
N GLN A 106 -6.08 1.09 -11.75
CA GLN A 106 -7.05 0.03 -12.05
C GLN A 106 -6.36 -1.33 -12.23
N GLY A 107 -5.30 -1.38 -13.04
CA GLY A 107 -4.54 -2.60 -13.26
C GLY A 107 -3.85 -3.10 -12.00
N CYS A 108 -3.20 -2.21 -11.25
CA CYS A 108 -2.53 -2.58 -10.00
C CYS A 108 -3.53 -3.04 -8.92
N TYR A 109 -4.69 -2.41 -8.85
CA TYR A 109 -5.74 -2.80 -7.91
C TYR A 109 -6.32 -4.18 -8.21
N GLU A 110 -6.50 -4.51 -9.47
CA GLU A 110 -6.94 -5.86 -9.89
C GLU A 110 -5.91 -6.94 -9.53
N ARG A 111 -4.62 -6.64 -9.65
CA ARG A 111 -3.52 -7.54 -9.30
C ARG A 111 -3.11 -7.49 -7.84
N ARG A 112 -3.79 -6.70 -7.01
CA ARG A 112 -3.44 -6.51 -5.61
C ARG A 112 -3.39 -7.83 -4.84
N ARG A 113 -2.59 -7.82 -3.82
CA ARG A 113 -2.55 -8.86 -2.80
C ARG A 113 -3.26 -8.34 -1.54
N VAL A 114 -4.16 -9.11 -0.99
CA VAL A 114 -4.76 -8.78 0.31
C VAL A 114 -4.00 -9.53 1.39
N VAL A 115 -3.39 -8.80 2.29
CA VAL A 115 -2.60 -9.35 3.40
C VAL A 115 -3.24 -8.99 4.73
N ASN A 116 -2.97 -9.77 5.77
CA ASN A 116 -3.41 -9.47 7.12
C ASN A 116 -2.23 -8.93 7.93
N TRP A 117 -2.32 -7.67 8.35
CA TRP A 117 -1.36 -7.04 9.24
C TRP A 117 -2.05 -6.70 10.55
N ASP A 118 -1.70 -7.42 11.62
CA ASP A 118 -2.26 -7.22 12.96
C ASP A 118 -3.81 -7.21 13.01
N GLY A 119 -4.44 -8.10 12.24
CA GLY A 119 -5.90 -8.24 12.15
C GLY A 119 -6.57 -7.36 11.10
N VAL A 120 -5.84 -6.47 10.44
CA VAL A 120 -6.36 -5.60 9.39
C VAL A 120 -6.09 -6.18 8.01
N LYS A 121 -7.12 -6.25 7.17
CA LYS A 121 -6.95 -6.61 5.76
C LYS A 121 -6.39 -5.42 4.99
N VAL A 122 -5.20 -5.57 4.45
CA VAL A 122 -4.50 -4.51 3.72
C VAL A 122 -4.39 -4.86 2.25
N PRO A 123 -4.95 -4.05 1.36
CA PRO A 123 -4.70 -4.20 -0.07
C PRO A 123 -3.30 -3.70 -0.40
N LEU A 124 -2.43 -4.63 -0.75
CA LEU A 124 -1.02 -4.38 -1.00
C LEU A 124 -0.73 -4.45 -2.49
N ILE A 125 0.11 -3.54 -2.98
CA ILE A 125 0.62 -3.60 -4.35
C ILE A 125 1.30 -4.96 -4.59
N SER A 126 1.14 -5.54 -5.79
CA SER A 126 1.86 -6.76 -6.16
C SER A 126 3.37 -6.51 -6.22
N LEU A 127 4.16 -7.56 -6.04
CA LEU A 127 5.63 -7.45 -6.17
C LEU A 127 6.03 -6.94 -7.55
N GLU A 128 5.39 -7.44 -8.60
CA GLU A 128 5.66 -7.05 -9.98
C GLU A 128 5.39 -5.55 -10.20
N ASP A 129 4.23 -5.06 -9.78
CA ASP A 129 3.88 -3.64 -9.91
C ASP A 129 4.76 -2.75 -9.02
N LEU A 130 5.13 -3.21 -7.83
CA LEU A 130 6.07 -2.50 -6.97
C LEU A 130 7.44 -2.34 -7.64
N ARG A 131 7.94 -3.38 -8.28
CA ARG A 131 9.20 -3.33 -9.02
C ARG A 131 9.13 -2.34 -10.20
N GLU A 132 8.04 -2.35 -10.95
CA GLU A 132 7.81 -1.39 -12.04
C GLU A 132 7.77 0.06 -11.53
N ASN A 133 7.09 0.30 -10.42
CA ASN A 133 7.05 1.62 -9.79
C ASN A 133 8.45 2.09 -9.34
N LYS A 134 9.21 1.24 -8.69
CA LYS A 134 10.57 1.55 -8.23
C LYS A 134 11.50 1.87 -9.39
N LYS A 135 11.40 1.10 -10.46
CA LYS A 135 12.18 1.31 -11.69
C LYS A 135 11.84 2.65 -12.34
N ALA A 136 10.55 2.95 -12.47
CA ALA A 136 10.08 4.19 -13.09
C ALA A 136 10.44 5.43 -12.27
N SER A 137 10.40 5.36 -10.95
CA SER A 137 10.81 6.45 -10.05
C SER A 137 12.31 6.73 -10.12
N GLY A 138 13.15 5.69 -10.21
CA GLY A 138 14.57 5.79 -10.51
C GLY A 138 15.44 6.54 -9.51
N ARG A 139 14.92 6.92 -8.34
CA ARG A 139 15.72 7.55 -7.28
C ARG A 139 16.73 6.53 -6.72
N ALA A 140 17.85 7.01 -6.15
CA ALA A 140 18.88 6.13 -5.57
C ALA A 140 18.28 5.13 -4.55
N LYS A 141 17.39 5.60 -3.68
CA LYS A 141 16.66 4.77 -2.72
C LYS A 141 15.79 3.72 -3.40
N ASP A 142 15.09 4.09 -4.48
CA ASP A 142 14.22 3.19 -5.24
C ASP A 142 15.02 2.11 -5.96
N LEU A 143 16.16 2.45 -6.51
CA LEU A 143 17.07 1.50 -7.15
C LEU A 143 17.68 0.52 -6.13
N ALA A 144 18.03 1.00 -4.94
CA ALA A 144 18.50 0.15 -3.85
C ALA A 144 17.40 -0.83 -3.40
N ASP A 145 16.16 -0.36 -3.26
CA ASP A 145 15.02 -1.22 -2.97
C ASP A 145 14.82 -2.29 -4.06
N LEU A 146 14.94 -1.88 -5.33
CA LEU A 146 14.78 -2.78 -6.48
C LEU A 146 15.82 -3.89 -6.51
N GLU A 147 17.08 -3.58 -6.18
CA GLU A 147 18.17 -4.56 -6.10
C GLU A 147 17.93 -5.61 -5.00
N ASN A 148 17.32 -5.20 -3.90
CA ASN A 148 17.09 -6.04 -2.73
C ASN A 148 15.73 -6.77 -2.74
N LEU A 149 14.83 -6.40 -3.64
CA LEU A 149 13.56 -7.11 -3.83
C LEU A 149 13.76 -8.38 -4.64
N PRO A 150 13.05 -9.47 -4.32
CA PRO A 150 13.05 -10.66 -5.17
C PRO A 150 12.48 -10.33 -6.55
N LYS A 151 12.93 -11.04 -7.57
CA LYS A 151 12.41 -10.89 -8.94
C LYS A 151 11.01 -11.49 -9.09
N GLU A 152 10.78 -12.61 -8.38
CA GLU A 152 9.53 -13.35 -8.39
C GLU A 152 9.21 -13.85 -6.97
N LEU A 153 7.94 -14.07 -6.70
CA LEU A 153 7.52 -14.71 -5.47
C LEU A 153 7.96 -16.18 -5.45
N PRO A 154 8.33 -16.75 -4.27
CA PRO A 154 8.59 -18.17 -4.15
C PRO A 154 7.36 -18.95 -4.63
N ARG A 155 7.56 -19.94 -5.49
CA ARG A 155 6.48 -20.85 -5.89
C ARG A 155 5.97 -21.56 -4.63
N SER A 156 4.67 -21.54 -4.40
CA SER A 156 4.07 -22.34 -3.34
C SER A 156 4.42 -23.80 -3.60
N LYS A 157 5.03 -24.46 -2.61
CA LYS A 157 5.21 -25.92 -2.66
C LYS A 157 3.81 -26.52 -2.72
N SER A 158 3.37 -26.95 -3.91
CA SER A 158 2.16 -27.76 -4.01
C SER A 158 2.40 -29.01 -3.16
N THR A 159 1.60 -29.18 -2.15
CA THR A 159 1.55 -30.41 -1.37
C THR A 159 1.14 -31.51 -2.34
N ARG A 160 2.11 -32.25 -2.88
CA ARG A 160 1.84 -33.50 -3.55
C ARG A 160 1.17 -34.40 -2.52
N ARG A 161 -0.15 -34.48 -2.58
CA ARG A 161 -0.93 -35.51 -1.90
C ARG A 161 -0.41 -36.88 -2.43
N ARG A 162 0.45 -37.52 -1.64
CA ARG A 162 0.79 -38.92 -1.86
C ARG A 162 -0.52 -39.70 -1.79
N LYS A 163 -1.04 -40.12 -2.94
CA LYS A 163 -2.04 -41.19 -3.01
C LYS A 163 -1.37 -42.41 -2.39
N ARG A 164 -1.75 -42.76 -1.16
CA ARG A 164 -1.51 -44.10 -0.63
C ARG A 164 -2.32 -45.06 -1.51
N ARG A 165 -1.65 -45.85 -2.33
CA ARG A 165 -2.23 -47.03 -2.90
C ARG A 165 -2.40 -48.02 -1.73
N GLY A 166 -3.64 -48.25 -1.34
CA GLY A 166 -4.01 -49.37 -0.49
C GLY A 166 -3.97 -50.63 -1.33
N THR A 167 -3.27 -51.63 -0.84
CA THR A 167 -3.38 -53.04 -1.22
C THR A 167 -4.66 -53.61 -0.64
#